data_e09dd535a122f99566039226a799ee70
#
_entry.id   e09dd535a122f99566039226a799ee70
#
_cell.length_a   1.000
_cell.length_b   1.000
_cell.length_c   1.000
_cell.angle_alpha   90.00
_cell.angle_beta   90.00
_cell.angle_gamma   90.00
#
_symmetry.space_group_name_H-M   'P 1'
#
loop_
_entity.id
_entity.type
_entity.pdbx_description
1 polymer ?
#
loop_
_entity_poly.entity_id
_entity_poly.type
_entity_poly.pdbx_seq_one_letter_code
_entity_poly.pdbx_strand_id
1 'polypeptide(L)'
;IKHGSLGDIIFALPSMISIRKEFPDALVYLLTEEKYVSLLMKPKIFDKIIIDNRKDFFFKSIFNVFKLLKMEYDTVIDLQNSKRTSIYNLVFRLFSKSLVCSSRPFAHLRYKIPSQGKEAVRIGLSNQLNLLNIITDENPNYDWLKVDMKDEITQPNVLIIPGISKNSEHKQWDPKGFADIAQYCESKRFTIYVVGTKQDLSSAEVILNQCNNVINKIDSSPPEVI
;
A
#
# COMPACT_ATOMS: atom_id res chain seq x y z
N ILE A 1 2.02 -4.81 -11.44
CA ILE A 1 0.60 -4.68 -11.08
C ILE A 1 0.49 -4.59 -9.57
N LYS A 2 -0.11 -3.52 -9.03
CA LYS A 2 -0.40 -3.38 -7.60
C LYS A 2 -1.59 -2.45 -7.38
N HIS A 3 -2.70 -3.00 -6.89
CA HIS A 3 -3.93 -2.23 -6.69
C HIS A 3 -4.05 -1.65 -5.26
N GLY A 4 -3.64 -2.35 -4.24
CA GLY A 4 -3.74 -1.89 -2.83
C GLY A 4 -4.79 -2.67 -2.05
N SER A 5 -4.94 -2.54 -0.72
CA SER A 5 -5.10 -1.29 0.10
C SER A 5 -3.87 -0.39 0.23
N LEU A 6 -4.03 0.74 0.95
CA LEU A 6 -2.91 1.67 1.18
C LEU A 6 -1.73 0.96 1.87
N GLY A 7 -1.98 0.24 2.95
CA GLY A 7 -0.94 -0.54 3.64
C GLY A 7 -0.25 -1.55 2.74
N ASP A 8 -0.99 -2.24 1.86
CA ASP A 8 -0.40 -3.18 0.90
C ASP A 8 0.48 -2.49 -0.14
N ILE A 9 0.17 -1.23 -0.50
CA ILE A 9 1.01 -0.41 -1.38
C ILE A 9 2.30 -0.03 -0.66
N ILE A 10 2.19 0.46 0.57
CA ILE A 10 3.36 0.83 1.39
C ILE A 10 4.29 -0.38 1.57
N PHE A 11 3.75 -1.56 1.88
CA PHE A 11 4.56 -2.80 1.95
C PHE A 11 5.21 -3.21 0.63
N ALA A 12 4.65 -2.81 -0.51
CA ALA A 12 5.21 -3.10 -1.83
C ALA A 12 6.17 -2.03 -2.35
N LEU A 13 6.26 -0.85 -1.71
CA LEU A 13 7.16 0.23 -2.14
C LEU A 13 8.63 -0.21 -2.26
N PRO A 14 9.22 -0.94 -1.27
CA PRO A 14 10.58 -1.44 -1.42
C PRO A 14 10.79 -2.24 -2.71
N SER A 15 9.85 -3.13 -3.02
CA SER A 15 9.88 -3.93 -4.24
C SER A 15 9.75 -3.07 -5.50
N MET A 16 8.88 -2.07 -5.51
CA MET A 16 8.69 -1.16 -6.65
C MET A 16 9.94 -0.30 -6.89
N ILE A 17 10.56 0.22 -5.83
CA ILE A 17 11.79 1.02 -5.90
C ILE A 17 12.93 0.15 -6.41
N SER A 18 13.04 -1.09 -5.94
CA SER A 18 14.09 -2.02 -6.39
C SER A 18 13.94 -2.42 -7.85
N ILE A 19 12.71 -2.57 -8.36
CA ILE A 19 12.47 -2.78 -9.79
C ILE A 19 13.03 -1.60 -10.62
N ARG A 20 12.75 -0.37 -10.23
CA ARG A 20 13.31 0.82 -10.94
C ARG A 20 14.82 0.88 -10.83
N LYS A 21 15.39 0.53 -9.67
CA LYS A 21 16.83 0.54 -9.44
C LYS A 21 17.55 -0.49 -10.32
N GLU A 22 16.96 -1.67 -10.48
CA GLU A 22 17.51 -2.73 -11.34
C GLU A 22 17.40 -2.40 -12.83
N PHE A 23 16.32 -1.73 -13.23
CA PHE A 23 16.05 -1.37 -14.62
C PHE A 23 15.94 0.15 -14.81
N PRO A 24 17.06 0.91 -14.68
CA PRO A 24 17.03 2.37 -14.70
C PRO A 24 16.56 2.94 -16.04
N ASP A 25 16.88 2.28 -17.14
CA ASP A 25 16.57 2.73 -18.50
C ASP A 25 15.30 2.11 -19.08
N ALA A 26 14.65 1.19 -18.37
CA ALA A 26 13.42 0.57 -18.83
C ALA A 26 12.21 1.49 -18.62
N LEU A 27 11.21 1.35 -19.49
CA LEU A 27 9.90 1.96 -19.27
C LEU A 27 9.10 1.14 -18.25
N VAL A 28 8.97 1.68 -17.04
CA VAL A 28 8.26 1.02 -15.94
C VAL A 28 6.85 1.59 -15.81
N TYR A 29 5.85 0.77 -16.09
CA TYR A 29 4.44 1.14 -16.00
C TYR A 29 3.79 0.47 -14.79
N LEU A 30 2.95 1.22 -14.07
CA LEU A 30 2.20 0.69 -12.93
C LEU A 30 0.72 0.62 -13.26
N LEU A 31 0.13 -0.56 -13.08
CA LEU A 31 -1.32 -0.77 -13.08
C LEU A 31 -1.82 -0.71 -11.64
N THR A 32 -2.64 0.31 -11.30
CA THR A 32 -3.13 0.55 -9.93
C THR A 32 -4.53 1.20 -9.92
N GLU A 33 -5.08 1.42 -8.72
CA GLU A 33 -6.34 2.18 -8.56
C GLU A 33 -6.08 3.69 -8.58
N GLU A 34 -7.05 4.45 -9.11
CA GLU A 34 -7.00 5.91 -9.25
C GLU A 34 -6.63 6.64 -7.96
N LYS A 35 -7.21 6.22 -6.83
CA LYS A 35 -7.00 6.85 -5.51
C LYS A 35 -5.55 6.82 -5.00
N TYR A 36 -4.67 6.03 -5.62
CA TYR A 36 -3.25 5.94 -5.23
C TYR A 36 -2.31 6.62 -6.21
N VAL A 37 -2.84 7.19 -7.29
CA VAL A 37 -2.02 7.81 -8.35
C VAL A 37 -1.19 8.96 -7.79
N SER A 38 -1.80 9.88 -7.02
CA SER A 38 -1.11 11.03 -6.45
C SER A 38 0.07 10.62 -5.56
N LEU A 39 -0.12 9.61 -4.70
CA LEU A 39 0.94 9.06 -3.86
C LEU A 39 2.06 8.44 -4.69
N LEU A 40 1.71 7.61 -5.68
CA LEU A 40 2.66 6.80 -6.44
C LEU A 40 3.39 7.56 -7.56
N MET A 41 2.92 8.76 -7.91
CA MET A 41 3.65 9.68 -8.79
C MET A 41 4.81 10.41 -8.09
N LYS A 42 4.74 10.58 -6.76
CA LYS A 42 5.76 11.33 -5.99
C LYS A 42 7.18 10.75 -6.11
N PRO A 43 7.42 9.44 -5.99
CA PRO A 43 8.77 8.89 -6.02
C PRO A 43 9.42 8.88 -7.41
N LYS A 44 8.68 9.22 -8.47
CA LYS A 44 9.14 9.26 -9.87
C LYS A 44 9.80 7.95 -10.36
N ILE A 45 9.33 6.81 -9.83
CA ILE A 45 9.83 5.48 -10.20
C ILE A 45 9.06 4.85 -11.36
N PHE A 46 7.94 5.45 -11.77
CA PHE A 46 7.10 4.99 -12.87
C PHE A 46 7.08 6.02 -13.98
N ASP A 47 7.22 5.57 -15.22
CA ASP A 47 7.08 6.40 -16.42
C ASP A 47 5.62 6.63 -16.76
N LYS A 48 4.75 5.69 -16.38
CA LYS A 48 3.32 5.79 -16.59
C LYS A 48 2.54 5.02 -15.53
N ILE A 49 1.45 5.62 -15.06
CA ILE A 49 0.46 4.94 -14.24
C ILE A 49 -0.80 4.69 -15.07
N ILE A 50 -1.28 3.45 -15.02
CA ILE A 50 -2.47 2.99 -15.73
C ILE A 50 -3.53 2.66 -14.68
N ILE A 51 -4.75 3.19 -14.87
CA ILE A 51 -5.81 3.04 -13.89
C ILE A 51 -6.64 1.79 -14.18
N ASP A 52 -6.76 0.94 -13.15
CA ASP A 52 -7.69 -0.18 -13.10
C ASP A 52 -8.45 -0.16 -11.77
N ASN A 53 -9.64 0.44 -11.77
CA ASN A 53 -10.48 0.51 -10.58
C ASN A 53 -11.19 -0.82 -10.36
N ARG A 54 -10.88 -1.50 -9.24
CA ARG A 54 -11.45 -2.81 -8.87
C ARG A 54 -12.98 -2.82 -8.67
N LYS A 55 -13.60 -1.64 -8.57
CA LYS A 55 -15.05 -1.47 -8.48
C LYS A 55 -15.77 -1.74 -9.80
N ASP A 56 -15.05 -1.67 -10.91
CA ASP A 56 -15.61 -1.98 -12.21
C ASP A 56 -15.95 -3.47 -12.32
N PHE A 57 -16.96 -3.77 -13.13
CA PHE A 57 -17.30 -5.16 -13.46
C PHE A 57 -16.03 -5.89 -13.93
N PHE A 58 -15.87 -7.12 -13.47
CA PHE A 58 -14.68 -7.94 -13.77
C PHE A 58 -14.37 -8.04 -15.27
N PHE A 59 -15.40 -8.17 -16.11
CA PHE A 59 -15.26 -8.20 -17.56
C PHE A 59 -14.65 -6.90 -18.14
N LYS A 60 -15.01 -5.73 -17.60
CA LYS A 60 -14.43 -4.45 -18.02
C LYS A 60 -12.93 -4.39 -17.73
N SER A 61 -12.52 -4.90 -16.56
CA SER A 61 -11.10 -4.96 -16.21
C SER A 61 -10.32 -5.91 -17.11
N ILE A 62 -10.88 -7.07 -17.45
CA ILE A 62 -10.27 -8.00 -18.43
C ILE A 62 -10.12 -7.31 -19.79
N PHE A 63 -11.15 -6.61 -20.25
CA PHE A 63 -11.08 -5.86 -21.52
C PHE A 63 -9.98 -4.79 -21.49
N ASN A 64 -9.82 -4.09 -20.34
CA ASN A 64 -8.73 -3.15 -20.17
C ASN A 64 -7.36 -3.85 -20.26
N VAL A 65 -7.21 -5.04 -19.66
CA VAL A 65 -5.97 -5.83 -19.77
C VAL A 65 -5.67 -6.21 -21.23
N PHE A 66 -6.69 -6.59 -22.02
CA PHE A 66 -6.50 -6.82 -23.45
C PHE A 66 -6.01 -5.58 -24.21
N LYS A 67 -6.44 -4.38 -23.82
CA LYS A 67 -5.90 -3.13 -24.40
C LYS A 67 -4.41 -2.95 -24.07
N LEU A 68 -3.99 -3.39 -22.86
CA LEU A 68 -2.60 -3.31 -22.43
C LEU A 68 -1.68 -4.22 -23.25
N LEU A 69 -2.17 -5.32 -23.81
CA LEU A 69 -1.35 -6.21 -24.67
C LEU A 69 -0.76 -5.49 -25.86
N LYS A 70 -1.41 -4.42 -26.35
CA LYS A 70 -0.90 -3.60 -27.48
C LYS A 70 0.37 -2.83 -27.16
N MET A 71 0.75 -2.75 -25.89
CA MET A 71 1.93 -2.01 -25.43
C MET A 71 3.20 -2.86 -25.39
N GLU A 72 3.09 -4.17 -25.70
CA GLU A 72 4.21 -5.10 -25.84
C GLU A 72 5.23 -5.03 -24.68
N TYR A 73 4.80 -5.47 -23.49
CA TYR A 73 5.68 -5.52 -22.32
C TYR A 73 6.65 -6.72 -22.40
N ASP A 74 7.93 -6.52 -22.08
CA ASP A 74 8.90 -7.61 -21.92
C ASP A 74 8.58 -8.43 -20.66
N THR A 75 8.28 -7.74 -19.56
CA THR A 75 8.03 -8.39 -18.27
C THR A 75 6.80 -7.81 -17.58
N VAL A 76 5.96 -8.66 -17.04
CA VAL A 76 4.81 -8.31 -16.19
C VAL A 76 5.03 -8.86 -14.78
N ILE A 77 5.17 -7.95 -13.81
CA ILE A 77 5.37 -8.30 -12.39
C ILE A 77 4.08 -8.04 -11.64
N ASP A 78 3.44 -9.11 -11.13
CA ASP A 78 2.22 -9.03 -10.34
C ASP A 78 2.54 -9.05 -8.84
N LEU A 79 2.67 -7.86 -8.25
CA LEU A 79 2.86 -7.67 -6.79
C LEU A 79 1.53 -7.67 -6.02
N GLN A 80 0.39 -7.69 -6.72
CA GLN A 80 -0.93 -7.77 -6.10
C GLN A 80 -1.25 -9.18 -5.64
N ASN A 81 -0.85 -10.17 -6.41
CA ASN A 81 -0.98 -11.58 -6.05
C ASN A 81 -2.40 -11.99 -5.62
N SER A 82 -3.43 -11.54 -6.35
CA SER A 82 -4.83 -11.80 -6.06
C SER A 82 -5.44 -12.82 -7.04
N LYS A 83 -6.64 -13.34 -6.71
CA LYS A 83 -7.41 -14.18 -7.65
C LYS A 83 -7.72 -13.42 -8.95
N ARG A 84 -8.00 -12.11 -8.87
CA ARG A 84 -8.25 -11.25 -10.03
C ARG A 84 -7.02 -11.14 -10.92
N THR A 85 -5.86 -10.84 -10.33
CA THR A 85 -4.63 -10.68 -11.11
C THR A 85 -4.10 -11.99 -11.67
N SER A 86 -4.46 -13.15 -11.10
CA SER A 86 -4.13 -14.43 -11.72
C SER A 86 -4.79 -14.61 -13.10
N ILE A 87 -5.95 -13.98 -13.33
CA ILE A 87 -6.58 -14.00 -14.66
C ILE A 87 -5.88 -13.01 -15.60
N TYR A 88 -5.40 -11.87 -15.09
CA TYR A 88 -4.55 -10.98 -15.89
C TYR A 88 -3.26 -11.69 -16.31
N ASN A 89 -2.64 -12.44 -15.39
CA ASN A 89 -1.48 -13.26 -15.69
C ASN A 89 -1.76 -14.27 -16.81
N LEU A 90 -2.95 -14.91 -16.79
CA LEU A 90 -3.37 -15.83 -17.86
C LEU A 90 -3.50 -15.10 -19.20
N VAL A 91 -4.11 -13.92 -19.24
CA VAL A 91 -4.25 -13.13 -20.46
C VAL A 91 -2.88 -12.76 -21.03
N PHE A 92 -1.96 -12.24 -20.21
CA PHE A 92 -0.60 -11.94 -20.67
C PHE A 92 0.12 -13.21 -21.14
N ARG A 93 0.01 -14.31 -20.41
CA ARG A 93 0.66 -15.57 -20.77
C ARG A 93 0.19 -16.13 -22.12
N LEU A 94 -1.10 -16.02 -22.44
CA LEU A 94 -1.67 -16.60 -23.66
C LEU A 94 -1.58 -15.67 -24.88
N PHE A 95 -1.61 -14.35 -24.66
CA PHE A 95 -1.78 -13.38 -25.75
C PHE A 95 -0.62 -12.39 -25.87
N SER A 96 0.46 -12.56 -25.11
CA SER A 96 1.69 -11.76 -25.26
C SER A 96 2.93 -12.64 -25.16
N LYS A 97 4.08 -12.04 -25.47
CA LYS A 97 5.40 -12.65 -25.25
C LYS A 97 6.00 -12.29 -23.90
N SER A 98 5.25 -11.56 -23.07
CA SER A 98 5.73 -11.07 -21.77
C SER A 98 6.11 -12.20 -20.83
N LEU A 99 7.23 -12.06 -20.13
CA LEU A 99 7.60 -12.89 -19.01
C LEU A 99 6.74 -12.48 -17.80
N VAL A 100 5.88 -13.36 -17.32
CA VAL A 100 4.99 -13.08 -16.17
C VAL A 100 5.60 -13.62 -14.88
N CYS A 101 5.83 -12.75 -13.89
CA CYS A 101 6.31 -13.10 -12.56
C CYS A 101 5.24 -12.78 -11.49
N SER A 102 4.83 -13.79 -10.71
CA SER A 102 3.79 -13.68 -9.68
C SER A 102 3.88 -14.82 -8.68
N SER A 103 3.21 -14.72 -7.54
CA SER A 103 2.97 -15.88 -6.68
C SER A 103 1.70 -16.67 -7.08
N ARG A 104 0.91 -16.15 -8.00
CA ARG A 104 -0.36 -16.74 -8.42
C ARG A 104 -0.22 -17.70 -9.61
N PRO A 105 -1.22 -18.53 -9.88
CA PRO A 105 -1.28 -19.35 -11.08
C PRO A 105 -1.08 -18.54 -12.37
N PHE A 106 -0.66 -19.25 -13.42
CA PHE A 106 -0.42 -18.74 -14.77
C PHE A 106 0.82 -17.84 -14.94
N ALA A 107 1.61 -17.61 -13.89
CA ALA A 107 2.91 -16.99 -14.04
C ALA A 107 3.93 -17.95 -14.68
N HIS A 108 4.89 -17.40 -15.45
CA HIS A 108 6.05 -18.15 -15.95
C HIS A 108 7.05 -18.37 -14.82
N LEU A 109 7.35 -17.32 -14.06
CA LEU A 109 8.12 -17.37 -12.83
C LEU A 109 7.16 -17.27 -11.65
N ARG A 110 6.94 -18.40 -10.97
CA ARG A 110 5.97 -18.47 -9.89
C ARG A 110 6.64 -18.68 -8.54
N TYR A 111 6.56 -17.67 -7.67
CA TYR A 111 6.92 -17.82 -6.28
C TYR A 111 5.83 -18.61 -5.53
N LYS A 112 6.20 -19.73 -4.92
CA LYS A 112 5.28 -20.52 -4.10
C LYS A 112 5.33 -19.97 -2.67
N ILE A 113 4.30 -19.20 -2.28
CA ILE A 113 4.18 -18.70 -0.91
C ILE A 113 4.10 -19.89 0.06
N PRO A 114 4.91 -19.91 1.14
CA PRO A 114 4.75 -20.86 2.23
C PRO A 114 3.33 -20.84 2.80
N SER A 115 2.97 -21.84 3.57
CA SER A 115 1.61 -21.92 4.15
C SER A 115 1.22 -20.61 4.85
N GLN A 116 -0.04 -20.22 4.67
CA GLN A 116 -0.61 -18.94 5.11
C GLN A 116 -0.23 -18.61 6.56
N GLY A 117 0.25 -17.40 6.81
CA GLY A 117 0.68 -16.91 8.13
C GLY A 117 2.13 -17.20 8.51
N LYS A 118 2.91 -17.91 7.67
CA LYS A 118 4.32 -18.22 7.95
C LYS A 118 5.32 -17.25 7.33
N GLU A 119 4.87 -16.36 6.47
CA GLU A 119 5.73 -15.40 5.80
C GLU A 119 5.09 -14.01 5.75
N ALA A 120 5.85 -12.98 6.13
CA ALA A 120 5.40 -11.60 6.01
C ALA A 120 5.28 -11.21 4.53
N VAL A 121 4.27 -10.40 4.20
CA VAL A 121 3.99 -9.96 2.81
C VAL A 121 5.23 -9.36 2.14
N ARG A 122 6.00 -8.54 2.86
CA ARG A 122 7.22 -7.90 2.36
C ARG A 122 8.28 -8.93 1.96
N ILE A 123 8.48 -9.95 2.78
CA ILE A 123 9.42 -11.05 2.51
C ILE A 123 8.95 -11.85 1.28
N GLY A 124 7.66 -12.16 1.19
CA GLY A 124 7.10 -12.86 0.05
C GLY A 124 7.27 -12.10 -1.27
N LEU A 125 7.11 -10.76 -1.26
CA LEU A 125 7.36 -9.93 -2.44
C LEU A 125 8.85 -9.90 -2.82
N SER A 126 9.75 -9.82 -1.83
CA SER A 126 11.20 -9.89 -2.05
C SER A 126 11.60 -11.23 -2.67
N ASN A 127 11.13 -12.35 -2.10
CA ASN A 127 11.39 -13.69 -2.63
C ASN A 127 10.81 -13.88 -4.04
N GLN A 128 9.68 -13.26 -4.34
CA GLN A 128 9.13 -13.26 -5.70
C GLN A 128 10.04 -12.52 -6.67
N LEU A 129 10.57 -11.35 -6.30
CA LEU A 129 11.49 -10.56 -7.14
C LEU A 129 12.84 -11.24 -7.34
N ASN A 130 13.31 -12.03 -6.38
CA ASN A 130 14.51 -12.84 -6.52
C ASN A 130 14.44 -13.83 -7.70
N LEU A 131 13.24 -14.25 -8.14
CA LEU A 131 13.06 -15.06 -9.37
C LEU A 131 13.47 -14.30 -10.66
N LEU A 132 13.54 -12.99 -10.58
CA LEU A 132 14.01 -12.08 -11.64
C LEU A 132 15.43 -11.56 -11.35
N ASN A 133 16.12 -12.11 -10.36
CA ASN A 133 17.41 -11.64 -9.84
C ASN A 133 17.38 -10.20 -9.30
N ILE A 134 16.21 -9.69 -8.94
CA ILE A 134 16.06 -8.36 -8.33
C ILE A 134 16.18 -8.48 -6.82
N ILE A 135 17.21 -7.85 -6.25
CA ILE A 135 17.43 -7.78 -4.80
C ILE A 135 16.61 -6.62 -4.25
N THR A 136 15.69 -6.91 -3.34
CA THR A 136 14.87 -5.88 -2.71
C THR A 136 15.68 -5.10 -1.68
N ASP A 137 15.74 -3.79 -1.83
CA ASP A 137 16.25 -2.88 -0.80
C ASP A 137 15.26 -2.85 0.37
N GLU A 138 15.70 -3.28 1.54
CA GLU A 138 14.83 -3.35 2.71
C GLU A 138 14.53 -1.99 3.33
N ASN A 139 15.38 -1.01 3.13
CA ASN A 139 15.29 0.33 3.69
C ASN A 139 15.51 1.40 2.62
N PRO A 140 14.64 1.49 1.61
CA PRO A 140 14.80 2.50 0.58
C PRO A 140 14.55 3.90 1.14
N ASN A 141 15.06 4.92 0.45
CA ASN A 141 14.81 6.30 0.84
C ASN A 141 13.33 6.67 0.62
N TYR A 142 12.70 7.18 1.67
CA TYR A 142 11.32 7.67 1.70
C TYR A 142 11.22 9.18 1.89
N ASP A 143 12.30 9.96 1.66
CA ASP A 143 12.29 11.41 1.86
C ASP A 143 11.22 12.12 1.02
N TRP A 144 10.83 11.55 -0.10
CA TRP A 144 9.74 12.04 -0.93
C TRP A 144 8.34 11.97 -0.27
N LEU A 145 8.20 11.21 0.82
CA LEU A 145 6.98 11.18 1.65
C LEU A 145 6.96 12.29 2.70
N LYS A 146 8.12 12.91 2.98
CA LYS A 146 8.18 13.99 3.96
C LYS A 146 7.36 15.17 3.48
N VAL A 147 6.59 15.73 4.38
CA VAL A 147 5.81 16.95 4.18
C VAL A 147 6.25 17.95 5.23
N ASP A 148 6.50 19.18 4.81
CA ASP A 148 6.74 20.27 5.76
C ASP A 148 5.44 20.54 6.51
N MET A 149 5.39 20.12 7.77
CA MET A 149 4.28 20.42 8.66
C MET A 149 4.33 21.91 9.00
N LYS A 150 3.29 22.65 8.62
CA LYS A 150 3.16 24.07 8.96
C LYS A 150 3.00 24.31 10.46
N ASP A 151 2.47 23.32 11.16
CA ASP A 151 2.31 23.35 12.61
C ASP A 151 3.52 22.70 13.26
N GLU A 152 4.14 23.38 14.22
CA GLU A 152 5.17 22.76 15.05
C GLU A 152 4.59 21.58 15.83
N ILE A 153 5.15 20.40 15.61
CA ILE A 153 4.78 19.22 16.38
C ILE A 153 5.40 19.35 17.77
N THR A 154 4.54 19.48 18.78
CA THR A 154 4.97 19.58 20.18
C THR A 154 5.62 18.27 20.62
N GLN A 155 6.82 18.36 21.18
CA GLN A 155 7.56 17.22 21.71
C GLN A 155 7.56 17.22 23.25
N PRO A 156 7.52 16.08 23.94
CA PRO A 156 7.32 14.73 23.36
C PRO A 156 5.87 14.51 22.89
N ASN A 157 5.69 13.69 21.86
CA ASN A 157 4.34 13.39 21.35
C ASN A 157 4.11 11.91 21.12
N VAL A 158 2.83 11.54 20.97
CA VAL A 158 2.37 10.21 20.56
C VAL A 158 1.28 10.37 19.52
N LEU A 159 1.35 9.55 18.47
CA LEU A 159 0.34 9.46 17.42
C LEU A 159 -0.54 8.23 17.67
N ILE A 160 -1.84 8.45 17.80
CA ILE A 160 -2.84 7.39 17.97
C ILE A 160 -3.70 7.32 16.71
N ILE A 161 -3.77 6.12 16.10
CA ILE A 161 -4.58 5.83 14.93
C ILE A 161 -5.60 4.76 15.33
N PRO A 162 -6.80 5.12 15.83
CA PRO A 162 -7.77 4.17 16.36
C PRO A 162 -8.55 3.44 15.27
N GLY A 163 -8.37 3.83 14.00
CA GLY A 163 -9.14 3.36 12.87
C GLY A 163 -8.70 2.00 12.33
N ILE A 164 -9.62 1.36 11.64
CA ILE A 164 -9.41 0.13 10.88
C ILE A 164 -9.91 0.28 9.45
N SER A 165 -9.44 -0.59 8.56
CA SER A 165 -9.99 -0.63 7.20
C SER A 165 -11.41 -1.19 7.20
N LYS A 166 -12.24 -0.67 6.32
CA LYS A 166 -13.63 -1.11 6.11
C LYS A 166 -13.71 -2.63 5.98
N ASN A 167 -14.67 -3.25 6.62
CA ASN A 167 -14.85 -4.71 6.70
C ASN A 167 -13.74 -5.46 7.48
N SER A 168 -13.07 -4.81 8.43
CA SER A 168 -12.04 -5.42 9.27
C SER A 168 -12.38 -5.31 10.76
N GLU A 169 -13.66 -5.29 11.11
CA GLU A 169 -14.18 -5.11 12.49
C GLU A 169 -13.54 -6.07 13.50
N HIS A 170 -13.21 -7.30 13.07
CA HIS A 170 -12.49 -8.27 13.88
C HIS A 170 -11.07 -7.85 14.30
N LYS A 171 -10.54 -6.77 13.71
CA LYS A 171 -9.24 -6.18 14.06
C LYS A 171 -9.37 -4.93 14.92
N GLN A 172 -10.61 -4.48 15.17
CA GLN A 172 -10.86 -3.29 15.98
C GLN A 172 -10.43 -3.58 17.42
N TRP A 173 -9.51 -2.77 17.93
CA TRP A 173 -9.26 -2.75 19.35
C TRP A 173 -10.26 -1.84 20.04
N ASP A 174 -10.57 -2.14 21.32
CA ASP A 174 -11.52 -1.36 22.10
C ASP A 174 -11.09 0.12 22.15
N PRO A 175 -11.94 1.07 21.73
CA PRO A 175 -11.65 2.50 21.83
C PRO A 175 -11.24 2.95 23.22
N LYS A 176 -11.77 2.31 24.27
CA LYS A 176 -11.39 2.57 25.66
C LYS A 176 -9.91 2.22 25.91
N GLY A 177 -9.39 1.15 25.32
CA GLY A 177 -7.98 0.81 25.42
C GLY A 177 -7.06 1.87 24.82
N PHE A 178 -7.46 2.49 23.70
CA PHE A 178 -6.74 3.64 23.16
C PHE A 178 -6.78 4.84 24.09
N ALA A 179 -7.92 5.10 24.73
CA ALA A 179 -8.06 6.19 25.69
C ALA A 179 -7.22 5.98 26.97
N ASP A 180 -7.16 4.75 27.46
CA ASP A 180 -6.31 4.39 28.62
C ASP A 180 -4.82 4.63 28.30
N ILE A 181 -4.36 4.26 27.10
CA ILE A 181 -3.00 4.57 26.65
C ILE A 181 -2.79 6.07 26.51
N ALA A 182 -3.75 6.80 25.94
CA ALA A 182 -3.67 8.24 25.80
C ALA A 182 -3.51 8.92 27.18
N GLN A 183 -4.33 8.54 28.18
CA GLN A 183 -4.21 9.05 29.55
C GLN A 183 -2.84 8.75 30.17
N TYR A 184 -2.34 7.53 29.97
CA TYR A 184 -1.00 7.18 30.42
C TYR A 184 0.06 8.08 29.80
N CYS A 185 0.00 8.31 28.48
CA CYS A 185 0.94 9.20 27.78
C CYS A 185 0.79 10.66 28.26
N GLU A 186 -0.44 11.13 28.46
CA GLU A 186 -0.71 12.45 29.01
C GLU A 186 -0.09 12.63 30.40
N SER A 187 -0.21 11.62 31.29
CA SER A 187 0.42 11.61 32.62
C SER A 187 1.96 11.73 32.55
N LYS A 188 2.56 11.35 31.43
CA LYS A 188 3.99 11.50 31.14
C LYS A 188 4.32 12.78 30.35
N ARG A 189 3.38 13.70 30.22
CA ARG A 189 3.49 14.99 29.53
C ARG A 189 3.68 14.89 28.01
N PHE A 190 3.20 13.81 27.40
CA PHE A 190 3.13 13.73 25.95
C PHE A 190 1.93 14.51 25.41
N THR A 191 2.12 15.16 24.26
CA THR A 191 1.01 15.67 23.46
C THR A 191 0.48 14.51 22.61
N ILE A 192 -0.86 14.32 22.60
CA ILE A 192 -1.50 13.22 21.90
C ILE A 192 -2.10 13.75 20.60
N TYR A 193 -1.70 13.16 19.48
CA TYR A 193 -2.31 13.41 18.17
C TYR A 193 -3.19 12.22 17.80
N VAL A 194 -4.47 12.47 17.52
CA VAL A 194 -5.39 11.45 17.04
C VAL A 194 -5.65 11.67 15.56
N VAL A 195 -5.30 10.67 14.76
CA VAL A 195 -5.38 10.72 13.29
C VAL A 195 -6.28 9.60 12.78
N GLY A 196 -7.03 9.89 11.75
CA GLY A 196 -7.93 8.91 11.11
C GLY A 196 -8.84 9.56 10.08
N THR A 197 -9.82 8.81 9.63
CA THR A 197 -10.86 9.25 8.72
C THR A 197 -12.16 9.56 9.46
N LYS A 198 -13.15 10.16 8.80
CA LYS A 198 -14.50 10.37 9.38
C LYS A 198 -15.12 9.10 9.98
N GLN A 199 -14.75 7.92 9.48
CA GLN A 199 -15.26 6.66 9.98
C GLN A 199 -14.76 6.34 11.40
N ASP A 200 -13.67 6.96 11.82
CA ASP A 200 -12.97 6.70 13.08
C ASP A 200 -13.38 7.69 14.18
N LEU A 201 -14.30 8.63 13.88
CA LEU A 201 -14.74 9.69 14.81
C LEU A 201 -15.23 9.12 16.13
N SER A 202 -16.07 8.05 16.13
CA SER A 202 -16.59 7.47 17.35
C SER A 202 -15.51 6.92 18.29
N SER A 203 -14.47 6.32 17.71
CA SER A 203 -13.31 5.85 18.48
C SER A 203 -12.43 7.00 18.96
N ALA A 204 -12.29 8.06 18.15
CA ALA A 204 -11.55 9.26 18.53
C ALA A 204 -12.25 10.02 19.66
N GLU A 205 -13.58 10.14 19.65
CA GLU A 205 -14.36 10.82 20.69
C GLU A 205 -14.13 10.21 22.07
N VAL A 206 -13.98 8.89 22.19
CA VAL A 206 -13.67 8.25 23.48
C VAL A 206 -12.34 8.77 24.03
N ILE A 207 -11.33 8.95 23.18
CA ILE A 207 -10.02 9.48 23.56
C ILE A 207 -10.12 10.97 23.93
N LEU A 208 -10.81 11.77 23.09
CA LEU A 208 -10.99 13.20 23.29
C LEU A 208 -11.74 13.54 24.58
N ASN A 209 -12.68 12.70 24.98
CA ASN A 209 -13.46 12.89 26.20
C ASN A 209 -12.70 12.52 27.48
N GLN A 210 -11.62 11.76 27.38
CA GLN A 210 -10.87 11.27 28.55
C GLN A 210 -9.52 11.97 28.75
N CYS A 211 -9.03 12.72 27.76
CA CYS A 211 -7.74 13.39 27.82
C CYS A 211 -7.89 14.89 27.50
N ASN A 212 -7.08 15.72 28.13
CA ASN A 212 -7.12 17.20 27.97
C ASN A 212 -6.10 17.68 26.92
N ASN A 213 -4.94 17.01 26.82
CA ASN A 213 -3.87 17.39 25.90
C ASN A 213 -3.91 16.57 24.61
N VAL A 214 -5.04 16.63 23.91
CA VAL A 214 -5.28 15.89 22.67
C VAL A 214 -5.52 16.84 21.50
N ILE A 215 -4.77 16.65 20.44
CA ILE A 215 -4.95 17.36 19.17
C ILE A 215 -5.67 16.43 18.19
N ASN A 216 -6.91 16.78 17.86
CA ASN A 216 -7.71 16.04 16.90
C ASN A 216 -7.32 16.41 15.47
N LYS A 217 -6.80 15.42 14.73
CA LYS A 217 -6.45 15.51 13.31
C LYS A 217 -7.28 14.52 12.46
N ILE A 218 -8.43 14.07 12.96
CA ILE A 218 -9.37 13.24 12.19
C ILE A 218 -9.84 14.02 10.97
N ASP A 219 -9.75 13.41 9.81
CA ASP A 219 -10.17 13.95 8.49
C ASP A 219 -9.49 15.28 8.10
N SER A 220 -8.43 15.67 8.82
CA SER A 220 -7.70 16.91 8.56
C SER A 220 -6.50 16.73 7.62
N SER A 221 -6.08 15.50 7.38
CA SER A 221 -4.94 15.18 6.53
C SER A 221 -5.41 14.53 5.24
N PRO A 222 -4.90 14.93 4.08
CA PRO A 222 -5.12 14.20 2.84
C PRO A 222 -4.60 12.75 2.98
N PRO A 223 -5.23 11.77 2.30
CA PRO A 223 -4.75 10.38 2.31
C PRO A 223 -3.30 10.20 1.86
N GLU A 224 -2.74 11.22 1.22
CA GLU A 224 -1.35 11.25 0.77
C GLU A 224 -0.35 11.52 1.89
N VAL A 225 -0.82 11.93 3.06
CA VAL A 225 0.02 12.38 4.19
C VAL A 225 -0.01 11.40 5.36
N ILE A 226 -0.85 10.36 5.28
CA ILE A 226 -0.98 9.34 6.34
C ILE A 226 0.01 8.18 6.15
#